data_0061bf00d2361edb7372568827d21e90
#
_entry.id   0061bf00d2361edb7372568827d21e90
#
_cell.length_a   1.000
_cell.length_b   1.000
_cell.length_c   1.000
_cell.angle_alpha   90.00
_cell.angle_beta   90.00
_cell.angle_gamma   90.00
#
_symmetry.space_group_name_H-M   'P 1'
#
loop_
_entity.id
_entity.type
_entity.pdbx_description
1 polymer ?
#
loop_
_entity_poly.entity_id
_entity_poly.type
_entity_poly.pdbx_seq_one_letter_code
_entity_poly.pdbx_strand_id
1 'polypeptide(L)'
;MQALFYSPVWSKKICHPERSEGSAFSSDATGVYKISTAMAKLRLASISLWLSLFVPLSLHAQSKPDLTLKGSITGSQNNTYVEAPFAVPDGIVSITVTFHYTGKDQHTALDLGLFDPERFRGWSGGNKDRFTLSTTNATPSYLPGPLPAGTWKLIIGVPNIRHNVVSDYEADIFFTRSDPAATSFADAPLREGPAWYRGDLHMHTAHSDGSCASQSGKKVPCPVFLTAEAASARGLDFIAVTDHNTDSHYDALRELQPYFDKLLFIPGREITTFYGHANLFGPTDFVDFRVGTTVESMQALFEQAEKMHAILSINHPNAPTGEICMGCGWTPKEAIDPHLIPSIEAVNGGAEEGQYSGVSFWEKYLNQGYRITAVGGSDNHNALAPAGTKSAIGSPTTVIYANDLSVASILNGIRKGHVFIDLSASRGRLLDVSAEDGDRKAMMGDTLQAPGGSTIKISAHVIACSGNKLRFLLDGQAVASLDSGITQADQTIQLTLPADGKKHWLRPDVVSTEDKLILLGNPIYLNYTEEKK
;
A
#
# COMPACT_ATOMS: atom_id res chain seq x y z
N MET A 1 44.22 -48.35 -6.47
CA MET A 1 45.26 -47.30 -6.55
C MET A 1 44.71 -46.03 -5.89
N GLN A 2 45.32 -45.72 -4.79
CA GLN A 2 45.36 -44.55 -3.92
C GLN A 2 44.31 -43.46 -4.05
N ALA A 3 43.49 -43.36 -2.99
CA ALA A 3 42.68 -42.23 -2.62
C ALA A 3 43.56 -41.19 -1.92
N LEU A 4 43.38 -39.91 -2.28
CA LEU A 4 43.94 -38.77 -1.55
C LEU A 4 42.75 -38.02 -0.89
N PHE A 5 42.74 -38.12 0.45
CA PHE A 5 41.87 -37.30 1.30
C PHE A 5 42.50 -35.92 1.49
N TYR A 6 41.75 -34.84 1.23
CA TYR A 6 42.03 -33.50 1.73
C TYR A 6 40.97 -33.09 2.71
N SER A 7 41.36 -32.90 3.96
CA SER A 7 40.58 -32.25 5.02
C SER A 7 40.86 -30.76 5.02
N PRO A 8 39.86 -29.88 5.11
CA PRO A 8 40.10 -28.48 5.47
C PRO A 8 39.96 -28.30 6.98
N VAL A 9 40.99 -27.73 7.55
CA VAL A 9 41.09 -27.27 8.95
C VAL A 9 40.23 -26.03 9.14
N TRP A 10 39.25 -26.10 10.03
CA TRP A 10 38.46 -24.96 10.47
C TRP A 10 39.22 -24.25 11.61
N SER A 11 39.70 -23.02 11.39
CA SER A 11 40.16 -22.15 12.47
C SER A 11 38.99 -21.36 13.05
N LYS A 12 38.70 -21.59 14.32
CA LYS A 12 37.78 -20.78 15.12
C LYS A 12 38.40 -19.39 15.34
N LYS A 13 37.78 -18.34 14.82
CA LYS A 13 37.96 -16.97 15.31
C LYS A 13 36.79 -16.61 16.21
N ILE A 14 37.11 -16.43 17.48
CA ILE A 14 36.20 -15.85 18.48
C ILE A 14 36.29 -14.34 18.34
N CYS A 15 35.18 -13.66 18.06
CA CYS A 15 35.11 -12.20 18.08
C CYS A 15 34.64 -11.75 19.47
N HIS A 16 35.52 -11.03 20.17
CA HIS A 16 35.13 -10.17 21.29
C HIS A 16 34.88 -8.74 20.81
N PRO A 17 33.91 -8.01 21.37
CA PRO A 17 33.71 -6.60 21.04
C PRO A 17 34.67 -5.72 21.83
N GLU A 18 35.49 -4.93 21.14
CA GLU A 18 36.28 -3.86 21.76
C GLU A 18 35.45 -2.59 21.94
N ARG A 19 35.49 -2.07 23.18
CA ARG A 19 35.10 -0.70 23.50
C ARG A 19 36.19 0.25 23.01
N SER A 20 35.85 1.31 22.33
CA SER A 20 36.71 2.48 22.18
C SER A 20 36.17 3.64 22.99
N GLU A 21 36.96 4.05 23.94
CA GLU A 21 36.80 5.26 24.75
C GLU A 21 37.15 6.51 23.94
N GLY A 22 36.55 7.62 24.36
CA GLY A 22 36.66 8.91 23.69
C GLY A 22 37.98 9.62 23.78
N SER A 23 38.15 10.60 22.95
CA SER A 23 39.09 11.70 23.17
C SER A 23 38.39 13.02 22.86
N ALA A 24 38.38 13.87 23.89
CA ALA A 24 37.97 15.26 23.83
C ALA A 24 39.04 16.09 23.12
N PHE A 25 38.64 17.01 22.28
CA PHE A 25 39.44 18.18 21.94
C PHE A 25 38.62 19.46 22.20
N SER A 26 39.18 20.28 23.09
CA SER A 26 38.78 21.66 23.32
C SER A 26 39.51 22.59 22.36
N SER A 27 38.88 23.61 21.86
CA SER A 27 39.55 24.89 21.58
C SER A 27 38.58 26.03 21.62
N ASP A 28 38.92 26.97 22.48
CA ASP A 28 38.31 28.28 22.65
C ASP A 28 38.37 29.14 21.40
N ALA A 29 37.36 30.00 21.21
CA ALA A 29 37.56 31.33 20.67
C ALA A 29 36.40 32.22 21.06
N THR A 30 36.71 33.19 21.88
CA THR A 30 35.95 34.32 22.35
C THR A 30 35.63 35.33 21.24
N GLY A 31 34.42 35.83 21.22
CA GLY A 31 34.01 36.96 20.41
C GLY A 31 32.86 37.76 21.07
N VAL A 32 33.23 38.73 21.90
CA VAL A 32 32.33 39.67 22.57
C VAL A 32 31.90 40.72 21.59
N TYR A 33 30.58 40.94 21.45
CA TYR A 33 30.01 42.20 20.97
C TYR A 33 28.92 42.71 21.95
N LYS A 34 29.24 43.84 22.58
CA LYS A 34 28.29 44.68 23.35
C LYS A 34 27.47 45.48 22.37
N ILE A 35 26.15 45.51 22.55
CA ILE A 35 25.31 46.64 22.09
C ILE A 35 24.38 47.06 23.21
N SER A 36 24.36 48.36 23.33
CA SER A 36 23.84 49.24 24.33
C SER A 36 22.30 49.26 24.42
N THR A 37 21.85 49.49 25.65
CA THR A 37 20.49 49.79 26.08
C THR A 37 19.99 51.15 25.60
N ALA A 38 18.73 51.22 25.13
CA ALA A 38 17.92 52.44 25.20
C ALA A 38 16.48 52.08 25.58
N MET A 39 16.04 52.60 26.72
CA MET A 39 14.65 52.49 27.20
C MET A 39 13.73 53.46 26.45
N ALA A 40 12.55 53.00 26.10
CA ALA A 40 11.38 53.87 26.00
C ALA A 40 10.14 53.15 26.56
N LYS A 41 9.58 53.72 27.59
CA LYS A 41 8.34 53.28 28.24
C LYS A 41 7.15 53.74 27.41
N LEU A 42 6.29 52.79 26.96
CA LEU A 42 4.90 53.11 26.64
C LEU A 42 4.00 52.05 27.26
N ARG A 43 3.13 52.49 28.16
CA ARG A 43 2.07 51.65 28.75
C ARG A 43 0.90 51.60 27.76
N LEU A 44 0.51 50.41 27.30
CA LEU A 44 -0.81 50.14 26.76
C LEU A 44 -1.30 48.84 27.35
N ALA A 45 -2.47 48.88 27.93
CA ALA A 45 -3.16 47.73 28.50
C ALA A 45 -3.62 46.82 27.36
N SER A 46 -3.13 45.59 27.33
CA SER A 46 -3.58 44.56 26.41
C SER A 46 -4.38 43.52 27.18
N ILE A 47 -5.66 43.46 26.90
CA ILE A 47 -6.56 42.38 27.30
C ILE A 47 -6.09 41.12 26.55
N SER A 48 -5.47 40.21 27.28
CA SER A 48 -5.05 38.91 26.74
C SER A 48 -6.27 37.99 26.66
N LEU A 49 -6.83 37.88 25.45
CA LEU A 49 -7.80 36.85 25.12
C LEU A 49 -7.03 35.55 24.88
N TRP A 50 -7.03 34.66 25.87
CA TRP A 50 -6.50 33.30 25.72
C TRP A 50 -7.45 32.50 24.85
N LEU A 51 -7.20 32.47 23.53
CA LEU A 51 -7.77 31.45 22.63
C LEU A 51 -6.99 30.17 22.86
N SER A 52 -7.54 29.27 23.69
CA SER A 52 -7.04 27.90 23.82
C SER A 52 -7.28 27.22 22.51
N LEU A 53 -6.24 27.08 21.66
CA LEU A 53 -6.25 26.12 20.56
C LEU A 53 -6.34 24.72 21.19
N PHE A 54 -7.55 24.19 21.28
CA PHE A 54 -7.75 22.74 21.40
C PHE A 54 -7.34 22.12 20.08
N VAL A 55 -6.08 21.72 19.97
CA VAL A 55 -5.66 20.72 19.00
C VAL A 55 -6.26 19.41 19.53
N PRO A 56 -7.20 18.78 18.84
CA PRO A 56 -7.60 17.43 19.23
C PRO A 56 -6.38 16.55 19.00
N LEU A 57 -5.68 16.17 20.07
CA LEU A 57 -4.87 14.96 20.04
C LEU A 57 -5.85 13.85 19.71
N SER A 58 -5.78 13.36 18.49
CA SER A 58 -6.37 12.07 18.12
C SER A 58 -5.61 11.01 18.92
N LEU A 59 -6.02 10.79 20.18
CA LEU A 59 -5.71 9.55 20.85
C LEU A 59 -6.33 8.47 19.96
N HIS A 60 -5.49 7.73 19.25
CA HIS A 60 -5.87 6.42 18.76
C HIS A 60 -6.25 5.63 20.00
N ALA A 61 -7.53 5.51 20.27
CA ALA A 61 -8.03 4.66 21.35
C ALA A 61 -7.53 3.25 21.00
N GLN A 62 -6.56 2.74 21.76
CA GLN A 62 -6.22 1.34 21.70
C GLN A 62 -7.54 0.56 21.85
N SER A 63 -7.89 -0.23 20.84
CA SER A 63 -9.09 -1.04 20.88
C SER A 63 -9.04 -1.89 22.14
N LYS A 64 -10.14 -1.95 22.89
CA LYS A 64 -10.23 -2.78 24.08
C LYS A 64 -10.01 -4.24 23.64
N PRO A 65 -9.14 -5.00 24.34
CA PRO A 65 -8.97 -6.42 24.03
C PRO A 65 -10.28 -7.19 24.22
N ASP A 66 -10.51 -8.20 23.38
CA ASP A 66 -11.64 -9.12 23.53
C ASP A 66 -11.48 -10.01 24.76
N LEU A 67 -10.24 -10.41 25.04
CA LEU A 67 -9.86 -11.19 26.24
C LEU A 67 -8.56 -10.66 26.81
N THR A 68 -8.43 -10.71 28.14
CA THR A 68 -7.16 -10.48 28.84
C THR A 68 -6.88 -11.66 29.75
N LEU A 69 -5.77 -12.36 29.54
CA LEU A 69 -5.27 -13.40 30.41
C LEU A 69 -4.27 -12.78 31.38
N LYS A 70 -4.44 -13.06 32.68
CA LYS A 70 -3.52 -12.62 33.74
C LYS A 70 -3.12 -13.78 34.61
N GLY A 71 -1.89 -13.75 35.08
CA GLY A 71 -1.39 -14.74 36.03
C GLY A 71 -0.03 -14.36 36.58
N SER A 72 0.47 -15.18 37.45
CA SER A 72 1.77 -14.98 38.10
C SER A 72 2.63 -16.23 37.94
N ILE A 73 3.90 -16.01 37.57
CA ILE A 73 4.93 -17.04 37.50
C ILE A 73 5.87 -16.86 38.68
N THR A 74 6.13 -17.94 39.39
CA THR A 74 6.99 -17.94 40.58
C THR A 74 8.31 -18.66 40.32
N GLY A 75 9.30 -18.43 41.16
CA GLY A 75 10.60 -19.11 41.08
C GLY A 75 10.56 -20.64 41.09
N SER A 76 9.50 -21.25 41.61
CA SER A 76 9.29 -22.71 41.54
C SER A 76 8.99 -23.24 40.15
N GLN A 77 8.58 -22.35 39.23
CA GLN A 77 8.25 -22.68 37.83
C GLN A 77 9.45 -22.48 36.88
N ASN A 78 10.63 -22.19 37.41
CA ASN A 78 11.86 -22.09 36.59
C ASN A 78 12.08 -23.39 35.79
N ASN A 79 12.42 -23.26 34.50
CA ASN A 79 12.59 -24.38 33.56
C ASN A 79 11.31 -25.23 33.34
N THR A 80 10.14 -24.59 33.37
CA THR A 80 8.84 -25.24 33.07
C THR A 80 8.09 -24.51 31.97
N TYR A 81 6.96 -25.10 31.57
CA TYR A 81 6.00 -24.48 30.66
C TYR A 81 4.66 -24.34 31.36
N VAL A 82 4.04 -23.18 31.23
CA VAL A 82 2.71 -22.88 31.76
C VAL A 82 1.74 -22.71 30.59
N GLU A 83 0.62 -23.41 30.64
CA GLU A 83 -0.47 -23.27 29.66
C GLU A 83 -1.49 -22.26 30.19
N ALA A 84 -1.80 -21.22 29.40
CA ALA A 84 -2.88 -20.29 29.68
C ALA A 84 -3.98 -20.50 28.63
N PRO A 85 -5.05 -21.27 28.95
CA PRO A 85 -6.12 -21.54 27.98
C PRO A 85 -7.03 -20.32 27.79
N PHE A 86 -7.55 -20.18 26.57
CA PHE A 86 -8.54 -19.18 26.21
C PHE A 86 -9.49 -19.69 25.13
N ALA A 87 -10.71 -19.18 25.10
CA ALA A 87 -11.70 -19.56 24.11
C ALA A 87 -11.65 -18.65 22.88
N VAL A 88 -11.57 -19.26 21.70
CA VAL A 88 -11.73 -18.58 20.42
C VAL A 88 -13.14 -18.85 19.90
N PRO A 89 -13.97 -17.80 19.67
CA PRO A 89 -15.31 -17.96 19.12
C PRO A 89 -15.28 -18.40 17.65
N ASP A 90 -16.42 -18.82 17.14
CA ASP A 90 -16.59 -19.06 15.70
C ASP A 90 -16.55 -17.76 14.90
N GLY A 91 -16.12 -17.85 13.62
CA GLY A 91 -16.07 -16.71 12.71
C GLY A 91 -14.88 -15.75 12.93
N ILE A 92 -13.85 -16.15 13.65
CA ILE A 92 -12.61 -15.38 13.80
C ILE A 92 -11.72 -15.60 12.57
N VAL A 93 -11.27 -14.50 11.96
CA VAL A 93 -10.38 -14.52 10.79
C VAL A 93 -8.95 -14.11 11.10
N SER A 94 -8.73 -13.45 12.24
CA SER A 94 -7.39 -13.12 12.74
C SER A 94 -7.36 -13.03 14.26
N ILE A 95 -6.22 -13.42 14.85
CA ILE A 95 -5.94 -13.34 16.29
C ILE A 95 -4.65 -12.55 16.45
N THR A 96 -4.71 -11.46 17.24
CA THR A 96 -3.51 -10.73 17.69
C THR A 96 -3.35 -10.92 19.19
N VAL A 97 -2.14 -11.23 19.64
CA VAL A 97 -1.77 -11.34 21.06
C VAL A 97 -0.71 -10.30 21.36
N THR A 98 -0.89 -9.51 22.42
CA THR A 98 0.16 -8.69 23.02
C THR A 98 0.47 -9.22 24.43
N PHE A 99 1.74 -9.24 24.82
CA PHE A 99 2.18 -9.89 26.04
C PHE A 99 3.15 -9.01 26.83
N HIS A 100 2.82 -8.80 28.08
CA HIS A 100 3.66 -8.05 29.01
C HIS A 100 3.88 -8.85 30.28
N TYR A 101 5.05 -8.71 30.90
CA TYR A 101 5.34 -9.31 32.20
C TYR A 101 6.34 -8.46 32.99
N THR A 102 6.32 -8.64 34.32
CA THR A 102 7.21 -7.94 35.27
C THR A 102 8.48 -8.75 35.55
N GLY A 103 9.44 -8.14 36.23
CA GLY A 103 10.67 -8.82 36.68
C GLY A 103 11.76 -8.96 35.62
N LYS A 104 11.67 -8.30 34.46
CA LYS A 104 12.75 -8.24 33.46
C LYS A 104 14.03 -7.65 34.02
N ASP A 105 13.94 -6.67 34.90
CA ASP A 105 15.02 -6.05 35.67
C ASP A 105 15.67 -7.01 36.68
N GLN A 106 14.96 -8.07 37.08
CA GLN A 106 15.42 -9.14 37.95
C GLN A 106 15.86 -10.38 37.17
N HIS A 107 16.10 -10.24 35.87
CA HIS A 107 16.48 -11.30 34.93
C HIS A 107 15.40 -12.36 34.67
N THR A 108 14.12 -12.09 34.97
CA THR A 108 13.06 -12.98 34.50
C THR A 108 12.99 -12.97 33.00
N ALA A 109 12.92 -14.13 32.37
CA ALA A 109 12.69 -14.34 30.96
C ALA A 109 11.46 -15.24 30.78
N LEU A 110 10.51 -14.80 29.96
CA LEU A 110 9.34 -15.59 29.58
C LEU A 110 9.29 -15.68 28.07
N ASP A 111 9.04 -16.88 27.58
CA ASP A 111 8.91 -17.23 26.18
C ASP A 111 7.44 -17.41 25.79
N LEU A 112 7.11 -17.22 24.52
CA LEU A 112 5.75 -17.38 24.02
C LEU A 112 5.64 -18.45 22.94
N GLY A 113 4.58 -19.24 23.05
CA GLY A 113 4.11 -20.17 22.03
C GLY A 113 2.60 -20.25 21.98
N LEU A 114 2.06 -20.90 20.97
CA LEU A 114 0.62 -21.00 20.75
C LEU A 114 0.24 -22.38 20.22
N PHE A 115 -0.81 -22.96 20.77
CA PHE A 115 -1.53 -24.10 20.22
C PHE A 115 -2.98 -23.72 19.97
N ASP A 116 -3.52 -24.15 18.83
CA ASP A 116 -4.95 -24.22 18.62
C ASP A 116 -5.52 -25.58 19.11
N PRO A 117 -6.83 -25.85 19.00
CA PRO A 117 -7.40 -27.12 19.41
C PRO A 117 -6.81 -28.34 18.70
N GLU A 118 -6.22 -28.17 17.52
CA GLU A 118 -5.81 -29.28 16.64
C GLU A 118 -4.29 -29.40 16.54
N ARG A 119 -3.54 -28.29 16.61
CA ARG A 119 -2.12 -28.29 16.29
C ARG A 119 -1.33 -27.16 16.97
N PHE A 120 -0.02 -27.29 16.87
CA PHE A 120 0.95 -26.23 17.18
C PHE A 120 0.86 -25.10 16.15
N ARG A 121 0.84 -23.85 16.63
CA ARG A 121 0.74 -22.64 15.79
C ARG A 121 1.99 -21.78 15.80
N GLY A 122 2.97 -22.04 16.65
CA GLY A 122 4.24 -21.34 16.62
C GLY A 122 4.85 -21.09 17.98
N TRP A 123 6.14 -20.66 17.95
CA TRP A 123 6.94 -20.34 19.12
C TRP A 123 7.93 -19.22 18.78
N SER A 124 7.85 -18.10 19.48
CA SER A 124 8.75 -16.96 19.25
C SER A 124 9.82 -16.80 20.34
N GLY A 125 9.80 -17.63 21.37
CA GLY A 125 10.65 -17.39 22.53
C GLY A 125 10.35 -16.03 23.16
N GLY A 126 11.33 -15.42 23.78
CA GLY A 126 11.22 -14.08 24.38
C GLY A 126 11.47 -12.91 23.40
N ASN A 127 11.54 -13.18 22.09
CA ASN A 127 11.88 -12.15 21.09
C ASN A 127 10.70 -11.31 20.60
N LYS A 128 9.47 -11.73 20.90
CA LYS A 128 8.25 -11.03 20.48
C LYS A 128 7.30 -10.88 21.65
N ASP A 129 6.88 -9.65 21.88
CA ASP A 129 5.81 -9.30 22.83
C ASP A 129 4.46 -9.09 22.12
N ARG A 130 4.45 -9.17 20.78
CA ARG A 130 3.26 -9.09 19.93
C ARG A 130 3.38 -10.04 18.75
N PHE A 131 2.30 -10.74 18.44
CA PHE A 131 2.17 -11.51 17.20
C PHE A 131 0.71 -11.54 16.72
N THR A 132 0.57 -11.70 15.40
CA THR A 132 -0.73 -11.84 14.72
C THR A 132 -0.68 -13.07 13.83
N LEU A 133 -1.78 -13.80 13.75
CA LEU A 133 -1.97 -14.87 12.79
C LEU A 133 -3.39 -14.83 12.21
N SER A 134 -3.51 -15.20 10.95
CA SER A 134 -4.76 -15.27 10.21
C SER A 134 -4.83 -16.57 9.39
N THR A 135 -5.86 -16.67 8.55
CA THR A 135 -6.01 -17.81 7.64
C THR A 135 -4.92 -17.83 6.56
N THR A 136 -4.43 -16.67 6.14
CA THR A 136 -3.55 -16.51 4.97
C THR A 136 -2.14 -16.03 5.29
N ASN A 137 -1.90 -15.46 6.47
CA ASN A 137 -0.58 -14.93 6.85
C ASN A 137 -0.39 -14.93 8.37
N ALA A 138 0.87 -14.90 8.84
CA ALA A 138 1.23 -14.85 10.24
C ALA A 138 2.52 -14.06 10.48
N THR A 139 2.67 -13.53 11.71
CA THR A 139 3.95 -13.01 12.18
C THR A 139 5.02 -14.10 12.11
N PRO A 140 6.23 -13.86 11.61
CA PRO A 140 7.32 -14.83 11.58
C PRO A 140 7.47 -15.56 12.93
N SER A 141 7.67 -16.85 12.92
CA SER A 141 7.63 -17.83 14.02
C SER A 141 6.26 -18.45 14.29
N TYR A 142 5.19 -17.93 13.67
CA TYR A 142 3.84 -18.48 13.76
C TYR A 142 3.35 -18.97 12.40
N LEU A 143 2.38 -19.89 12.41
CA LEU A 143 1.86 -20.57 11.23
C LEU A 143 0.45 -20.09 10.91
N PRO A 144 0.19 -19.61 9.67
CA PRO A 144 -1.14 -19.28 9.22
C PRO A 144 -2.04 -20.51 9.04
N GLY A 145 -3.27 -20.29 8.68
CA GLY A 145 -4.26 -21.32 8.38
C GLY A 145 -5.53 -21.17 9.19
N PRO A 146 -6.53 -22.05 8.99
CA PRO A 146 -7.84 -21.98 9.64
C PRO A 146 -7.73 -21.70 11.14
N LEU A 147 -8.65 -20.88 11.66
CA LEU A 147 -8.73 -20.52 13.07
C LEU A 147 -9.97 -21.19 13.69
N PRO A 148 -9.89 -22.51 14.05
CA PRO A 148 -11.04 -23.24 14.55
C PRO A 148 -11.51 -22.64 15.88
N ALA A 149 -12.83 -22.55 16.06
CA ALA A 149 -13.43 -22.24 17.34
C ALA A 149 -13.07 -23.32 18.38
N GLY A 150 -12.90 -22.91 19.63
CA GLY A 150 -12.58 -23.85 20.70
C GLY A 150 -11.55 -23.31 21.69
N THR A 151 -10.95 -24.20 22.46
CA THR A 151 -9.96 -23.85 23.47
C THR A 151 -8.56 -23.83 22.86
N TRP A 152 -8.01 -22.64 22.74
CA TRP A 152 -6.61 -22.41 22.41
C TRP A 152 -5.75 -22.29 23.65
N LYS A 153 -4.44 -22.45 23.52
CA LYS A 153 -3.51 -22.37 24.64
C LYS A 153 -2.34 -21.46 24.29
N LEU A 154 -2.22 -20.35 25.03
CA LEU A 154 -0.97 -19.62 25.08
C LEU A 154 0.02 -20.40 25.93
N ILE A 155 1.19 -20.70 25.39
CA ILE A 155 2.25 -21.40 26.12
C ILE A 155 3.25 -20.35 26.58
N ILE A 156 3.49 -20.34 27.89
CA ILE A 156 4.49 -19.47 28.50
C ILE A 156 5.64 -20.36 28.98
N GLY A 157 6.76 -20.30 28.27
CA GLY A 157 8.00 -20.92 28.73
C GLY A 157 8.67 -20.05 29.78
N VAL A 158 9.28 -20.68 30.77
CA VAL A 158 9.96 -20.00 31.89
C VAL A 158 11.45 -20.40 31.89
N PRO A 159 12.27 -19.92 30.92
CA PRO A 159 13.67 -20.29 30.85
C PRO A 159 14.48 -19.73 32.01
N ASN A 160 14.06 -18.63 32.62
CA ASN A 160 14.71 -18.10 33.81
C ASN A 160 13.77 -17.28 34.70
N ILE A 161 13.69 -17.64 35.95
CA ILE A 161 13.13 -16.84 37.06
C ILE A 161 13.87 -17.19 38.36
N ARG A 162 14.33 -16.18 39.11
CA ARG A 162 14.99 -16.41 40.38
C ARG A 162 14.02 -16.96 41.42
N HIS A 163 14.48 -17.79 42.33
CA HIS A 163 13.65 -18.50 43.32
C HIS A 163 12.72 -17.60 44.15
N ASN A 164 13.17 -16.39 44.47
CA ASN A 164 12.43 -15.41 45.28
C ASN A 164 11.69 -14.34 44.46
N VAL A 165 11.60 -14.50 43.15
CA VAL A 165 10.92 -13.54 42.26
C VAL A 165 9.54 -14.08 41.90
N VAL A 166 8.57 -13.17 41.82
CA VAL A 166 7.25 -13.39 41.24
C VAL A 166 7.12 -12.46 40.05
N SER A 167 6.75 -13.00 38.91
CA SER A 167 6.53 -12.23 37.66
C SER A 167 5.05 -12.31 37.30
N ASP A 168 4.39 -11.18 37.33
CA ASP A 168 3.00 -11.08 36.85
C ASP A 168 3.00 -10.86 35.33
N TYR A 169 2.15 -11.63 34.63
CA TYR A 169 1.98 -11.46 33.18
C TYR A 169 0.55 -11.06 32.84
N GLU A 170 0.45 -10.35 31.70
CA GLU A 170 -0.79 -9.98 31.06
C GLU A 170 -0.68 -10.24 29.56
N ALA A 171 -1.63 -11.00 29.02
CA ALA A 171 -1.77 -11.23 27.58
C ALA A 171 -3.13 -10.70 27.13
N ASP A 172 -3.09 -9.67 26.31
CA ASP A 172 -4.28 -9.12 25.67
C ASP A 172 -4.48 -9.78 24.31
N ILE A 173 -5.68 -10.29 24.09
CA ILE A 173 -6.06 -11.02 22.88
C ILE A 173 -7.15 -10.23 22.16
N PHE A 174 -6.91 -9.98 20.88
CA PHE A 174 -7.81 -9.26 20.00
C PHE A 174 -8.27 -10.21 18.89
N PHE A 175 -9.57 -10.27 18.67
CA PHE A 175 -10.20 -11.05 17.62
C PHE A 175 -10.67 -10.13 16.49
N THR A 176 -10.24 -10.42 15.27
CA THR A 176 -10.84 -9.83 14.09
C THR A 176 -11.84 -10.83 13.52
N ARG A 177 -13.10 -10.39 13.42
CA ARG A 177 -14.13 -11.07 12.62
C ARG A 177 -14.06 -10.53 11.21
N SER A 178 -14.69 -11.20 10.26
CA SER A 178 -14.75 -10.71 8.87
C SER A 178 -15.19 -9.25 8.87
N ASP A 179 -14.19 -8.36 8.90
CA ASP A 179 -14.39 -6.93 8.70
C ASP A 179 -14.06 -6.67 7.23
N PRO A 180 -14.94 -6.01 6.49
CA PRO A 180 -14.67 -5.58 5.12
C PRO A 180 -13.50 -4.60 5.00
N ALA A 181 -12.85 -4.22 6.10
CA ALA A 181 -11.67 -3.37 6.07
C ALA A 181 -10.50 -4.05 5.35
N ALA A 182 -9.79 -3.26 4.55
CA ALA A 182 -8.58 -3.72 3.88
C ALA A 182 -7.55 -4.25 4.91
N THR A 183 -7.07 -5.46 4.70
CA THR A 183 -5.99 -6.03 5.52
C THR A 183 -4.72 -5.21 5.31
N SER A 184 -3.94 -5.00 6.37
CA SER A 184 -2.62 -4.36 6.31
C SER A 184 -1.56 -5.27 6.90
N PHE A 185 -0.36 -5.25 6.31
CA PHE A 185 0.82 -5.90 6.89
C PHE A 185 1.59 -4.95 7.83
N ALA A 186 1.28 -3.66 7.79
CA ALA A 186 1.79 -2.65 8.71
C ALA A 186 0.76 -2.37 9.82
N ASP A 187 1.22 -2.22 11.05
CA ASP A 187 0.36 -1.95 12.22
C ASP A 187 -0.13 -0.49 12.29
N ALA A 188 0.54 0.42 11.56
CA ALA A 188 0.23 1.86 11.50
C ALA A 188 0.63 2.42 10.12
N PRO A 189 0.17 3.63 9.76
CA PRO A 189 0.66 4.32 8.58
C PRO A 189 2.19 4.45 8.59
N LEU A 190 2.86 4.14 7.47
CA LEU A 190 4.32 4.29 7.37
C LEU A 190 4.75 5.75 7.27
N ARG A 191 3.85 6.64 6.84
CA ARG A 191 4.05 8.10 6.81
C ARG A 191 2.71 8.78 7.02
N GLU A 192 2.70 9.72 7.96
CA GLU A 192 1.54 10.54 8.28
C GLU A 192 1.42 11.73 7.33
N GLY A 193 0.19 12.21 7.16
CA GLY A 193 -0.16 13.41 6.43
C GLY A 193 -0.47 13.22 4.95
N PRO A 194 -1.27 14.16 4.39
CA PRO A 194 -1.71 14.09 3.00
C PRO A 194 -0.55 14.35 2.03
N ALA A 195 -0.43 13.48 1.03
CA ALA A 195 0.57 13.61 -0.02
C ALA A 195 0.19 12.84 -1.30
N TRP A 196 0.90 13.12 -2.38
CA TRP A 196 0.91 12.29 -3.58
C TRP A 196 1.91 11.15 -3.40
N TYR A 197 1.42 9.93 -3.19
CA TYR A 197 2.21 8.70 -2.98
C TYR A 197 2.38 7.95 -4.29
N ARG A 198 3.58 7.43 -4.52
CA ARG A 198 3.99 6.78 -5.78
C ARG A 198 4.08 5.28 -5.61
N GLY A 199 3.49 4.51 -6.50
CA GLY A 199 3.56 3.06 -6.38
C GLY A 199 3.34 2.31 -7.69
N ASP A 200 3.37 1.00 -7.58
CA ASP A 200 3.12 0.06 -8.67
C ASP A 200 2.10 -0.99 -8.21
N LEU A 201 1.07 -1.19 -9.01
CA LEU A 201 -0.10 -1.99 -8.66
C LEU A 201 -0.17 -3.32 -9.39
N HIS A 202 0.87 -3.71 -10.17
CA HIS A 202 0.83 -4.94 -10.95
C HIS A 202 2.22 -5.54 -11.11
N MET A 203 2.51 -6.65 -10.42
CA MET A 203 3.78 -7.35 -10.51
C MET A 203 3.71 -8.79 -9.99
N HIS A 204 4.59 -9.64 -10.52
CA HIS A 204 4.62 -11.08 -10.28
C HIS A 204 5.95 -11.52 -9.65
N THR A 205 5.89 -12.57 -8.86
CA THR A 205 7.03 -13.14 -8.14
C THR A 205 7.15 -14.67 -8.33
N ALA A 206 7.99 -15.29 -7.51
CA ALA A 206 8.12 -16.76 -7.46
C ALA A 206 6.84 -17.50 -7.06
N HIS A 207 5.83 -16.76 -6.57
CA HIS A 207 4.56 -17.36 -6.16
C HIS A 207 3.59 -17.57 -7.32
N SER A 208 3.91 -17.03 -8.52
CA SER A 208 3.28 -17.36 -9.78
C SER A 208 4.34 -17.60 -10.87
N ASP A 209 4.53 -16.70 -11.80
CA ASP A 209 5.38 -16.87 -12.98
C ASP A 209 6.51 -15.83 -13.10
N GLY A 210 6.66 -14.96 -12.08
CA GLY A 210 7.78 -14.04 -11.99
C GLY A 210 9.12 -14.77 -11.95
N SER A 211 10.07 -14.35 -12.78
CA SER A 211 11.37 -15.01 -12.92
C SER A 211 12.50 -14.01 -13.09
N CYS A 212 13.66 -14.30 -12.51
CA CYS A 212 14.84 -13.47 -12.59
C CYS A 212 16.14 -14.31 -12.69
N ALA A 213 17.26 -13.64 -12.86
CA ALA A 213 18.55 -14.31 -12.85
C ALA A 213 18.98 -14.67 -11.42
N SER A 214 19.41 -15.91 -11.20
CA SER A 214 20.09 -16.33 -9.98
C SER A 214 21.49 -15.68 -9.88
N GLN A 215 22.17 -15.84 -8.75
CA GLN A 215 23.55 -15.36 -8.56
C GLN A 215 24.54 -15.91 -9.61
N SER A 216 24.25 -17.05 -10.23
CA SER A 216 25.04 -17.62 -11.33
C SER A 216 24.48 -17.30 -12.71
N GLY A 217 23.47 -16.43 -12.83
CA GLY A 217 22.85 -16.03 -14.10
C GLY A 217 21.80 -16.99 -14.68
N LYS A 218 21.42 -18.05 -13.94
CA LYS A 218 20.35 -18.96 -14.39
C LYS A 218 18.97 -18.35 -14.16
N LYS A 219 18.02 -18.55 -15.08
CA LYS A 219 16.62 -18.18 -14.87
C LYS A 219 16.02 -19.06 -13.76
N VAL A 220 15.49 -18.39 -12.72
CA VAL A 220 14.83 -19.01 -11.55
C VAL A 220 13.56 -18.25 -11.20
N PRO A 221 12.61 -18.84 -10.45
CA PRO A 221 11.52 -18.08 -9.85
C PRO A 221 12.05 -16.91 -9.01
N CYS A 222 11.48 -15.70 -9.16
CA CYS A 222 12.02 -14.48 -8.59
C CYS A 222 11.51 -14.27 -7.16
N PRO A 223 12.38 -14.28 -6.13
CA PRO A 223 11.95 -14.09 -4.74
C PRO A 223 11.28 -12.74 -4.50
N VAL A 224 10.24 -12.69 -3.67
CA VAL A 224 9.51 -11.46 -3.28
C VAL A 224 10.45 -10.36 -2.77
N PHE A 225 11.51 -10.73 -2.03
CA PHE A 225 12.50 -9.77 -1.53
C PHE A 225 13.13 -8.92 -2.66
N LEU A 226 13.47 -9.52 -3.79
CA LEU A 226 14.06 -8.78 -4.92
C LEU A 226 13.09 -7.77 -5.53
N THR A 227 11.80 -8.10 -5.54
CA THR A 227 10.73 -7.19 -5.97
C THR A 227 10.61 -5.99 -5.02
N ALA A 228 10.59 -6.24 -3.71
CA ALA A 228 10.55 -5.19 -2.69
C ALA A 228 11.82 -4.31 -2.72
N GLU A 229 13.00 -4.93 -2.86
CA GLU A 229 14.29 -4.23 -2.98
C GLU A 229 14.32 -3.30 -4.21
N ALA A 230 13.89 -3.81 -5.37
CA ALA A 230 13.82 -3.03 -6.59
C ALA A 230 12.84 -1.86 -6.48
N ALA A 231 11.66 -2.05 -5.88
CA ALA A 231 10.67 -1.00 -5.65
C ALA A 231 11.21 0.08 -4.70
N SER A 232 11.82 -0.31 -3.59
CA SER A 232 12.46 0.59 -2.63
C SER A 232 13.61 1.38 -3.28
N ALA A 233 14.50 0.71 -4.03
CA ALA A 233 15.60 1.35 -4.74
C ALA A 233 15.11 2.37 -5.79
N ARG A 234 13.91 2.21 -6.34
CA ARG A 234 13.26 3.13 -7.28
C ARG A 234 12.51 4.26 -6.58
N GLY A 235 12.43 4.25 -5.25
CA GLY A 235 11.79 5.28 -4.43
C GLY A 235 10.27 5.26 -4.54
N LEU A 236 9.68 4.09 -4.69
CA LEU A 236 8.24 3.90 -4.57
C LEU A 236 7.84 3.96 -3.09
N ASP A 237 6.66 4.52 -2.82
CA ASP A 237 6.06 4.59 -1.49
C ASP A 237 5.22 3.34 -1.19
N PHE A 238 4.63 2.72 -2.20
CA PHE A 238 3.83 1.51 -2.05
C PHE A 238 3.95 0.58 -3.26
N ILE A 239 3.70 -0.72 -3.05
CA ILE A 239 3.51 -1.72 -4.10
C ILE A 239 2.39 -2.69 -3.75
N ALA A 240 1.74 -3.24 -4.77
CA ALA A 240 0.91 -4.42 -4.65
C ALA A 240 1.52 -5.55 -5.47
N VAL A 241 2.01 -6.60 -4.81
CA VAL A 241 2.38 -7.85 -5.48
C VAL A 241 1.10 -8.58 -5.82
N THR A 242 0.94 -8.96 -7.10
CA THR A 242 -0.31 -9.47 -7.66
C THR A 242 -0.15 -10.82 -8.33
N ASP A 243 0.52 -11.76 -7.67
CA ASP A 243 0.69 -13.11 -8.16
C ASP A 243 -0.65 -13.76 -8.56
N HIS A 244 -0.66 -14.53 -9.66
CA HIS A 244 -1.86 -15.12 -10.25
C HIS A 244 -2.57 -16.08 -9.31
N ASN A 245 -3.84 -15.81 -8.99
CA ASN A 245 -4.77 -16.69 -8.27
C ASN A 245 -4.27 -17.27 -6.94
N THR A 246 -3.24 -16.67 -6.34
CA THR A 246 -2.65 -17.16 -5.08
C THR A 246 -2.53 -16.05 -4.03
N ASP A 247 -2.49 -16.45 -2.78
CA ASP A 247 -2.22 -15.62 -1.61
C ASP A 247 -0.93 -16.03 -0.88
N SER A 248 -0.21 -17.00 -1.43
CA SER A 248 0.96 -17.59 -0.76
C SER A 248 2.14 -16.64 -0.57
N HIS A 249 2.16 -15.49 -1.26
CA HIS A 249 3.15 -14.43 -1.07
C HIS A 249 2.86 -13.52 0.14
N TYR A 250 1.68 -13.60 0.75
CA TYR A 250 1.30 -12.72 1.86
C TYR A 250 2.14 -12.93 3.12
N ASP A 251 2.56 -14.16 3.42
CA ASP A 251 3.48 -14.43 4.53
C ASP A 251 4.84 -13.76 4.30
N ALA A 252 5.37 -13.83 3.08
CA ALA A 252 6.61 -13.15 2.73
C ALA A 252 6.48 -11.62 2.83
N LEU A 253 5.38 -11.04 2.36
CA LEU A 253 5.12 -9.60 2.49
C LEU A 253 5.00 -9.17 3.95
N ARG A 254 4.32 -9.95 4.79
CA ARG A 254 4.23 -9.69 6.24
C ARG A 254 5.61 -9.77 6.91
N GLU A 255 6.44 -10.74 6.53
CA GLU A 255 7.80 -10.86 7.03
C GLU A 255 8.66 -9.66 6.65
N LEU A 256 8.51 -9.18 5.41
CA LEU A 256 9.33 -8.10 4.84
C LEU A 256 8.87 -6.70 5.28
N GLN A 257 7.60 -6.49 5.64
CA GLN A 257 7.07 -5.16 5.94
C GLN A 257 7.86 -4.41 7.02
N PRO A 258 8.28 -5.00 8.15
CA PRO A 258 9.09 -4.28 9.14
C PRO A 258 10.49 -3.90 8.65
N TYR A 259 11.05 -4.63 7.68
CA TYR A 259 12.34 -4.32 7.09
C TYR A 259 12.23 -3.16 6.08
N PHE A 260 11.14 -3.11 5.31
CA PHE A 260 10.85 -2.05 4.36
C PHE A 260 9.92 -0.99 4.99
N ASP A 261 10.41 -0.29 6.01
CA ASP A 261 9.66 0.69 6.82
C ASP A 261 9.27 1.99 6.08
N LYS A 262 9.65 2.13 4.81
CA LYS A 262 9.29 3.26 3.91
C LYS A 262 8.53 2.82 2.67
N LEU A 263 8.33 1.52 2.47
CA LEU A 263 7.63 0.92 1.33
C LEU A 263 6.44 0.13 1.85
N LEU A 264 5.23 0.64 1.61
CA LEU A 264 4.00 -0.02 2.03
C LEU A 264 3.68 -1.20 1.10
N PHE A 265 3.44 -2.38 1.66
CA PHE A 265 2.91 -3.52 0.93
C PHE A 265 1.38 -3.54 1.02
N ILE A 266 0.71 -3.42 -0.13
CA ILE A 266 -0.73 -3.54 -0.24
C ILE A 266 -1.05 -5.00 -0.58
N PRO A 267 -1.92 -5.68 0.19
CA PRO A 267 -2.38 -7.00 -0.20
C PRO A 267 -3.05 -6.96 -1.57
N GLY A 268 -2.51 -7.74 -2.51
CA GLY A 268 -2.97 -7.78 -3.88
C GLY A 268 -2.81 -9.17 -4.47
N ARG A 269 -3.63 -9.50 -5.47
CA ARG A 269 -3.47 -10.68 -6.32
C ARG A 269 -4.18 -10.47 -7.64
N GLU A 270 -3.65 -11.05 -8.70
CA GLU A 270 -4.33 -11.03 -9.98
C GLU A 270 -5.31 -12.18 -10.07
N ILE A 271 -6.60 -11.85 -10.10
CA ILE A 271 -7.67 -12.80 -10.39
C ILE A 271 -7.63 -13.09 -11.89
N THR A 272 -7.02 -14.21 -12.22
CA THR A 272 -6.78 -14.66 -13.58
C THR A 272 -7.86 -15.64 -14.00
N THR A 273 -8.69 -15.23 -14.95
CA THR A 273 -9.76 -16.06 -15.52
C THR A 273 -9.52 -16.33 -17.00
N PHE A 274 -10.32 -17.18 -17.64
CA PHE A 274 -10.27 -17.39 -19.09
C PHE A 274 -10.97 -16.27 -19.89
N TYR A 275 -11.56 -15.27 -19.21
CA TYR A 275 -12.36 -14.20 -19.82
C TYR A 275 -11.80 -12.80 -19.57
N GLY A 276 -10.66 -12.70 -18.93
CA GLY A 276 -9.99 -11.47 -18.54
C GLY A 276 -9.32 -11.61 -17.18
N HIS A 277 -8.36 -10.72 -16.93
CA HIS A 277 -7.64 -10.63 -15.67
C HIS A 277 -8.05 -9.36 -14.92
N ALA A 278 -8.01 -9.41 -13.60
CA ALA A 278 -8.28 -8.25 -12.77
C ALA A 278 -7.49 -8.31 -11.47
N ASN A 279 -6.82 -7.23 -11.10
CA ASN A 279 -6.13 -7.11 -9.83
C ASN A 279 -7.11 -6.82 -8.70
N LEU A 280 -7.10 -7.65 -7.67
CA LEU A 280 -7.86 -7.47 -6.46
C LEU A 280 -6.95 -6.88 -5.38
N PHE A 281 -7.39 -5.79 -4.74
CA PHE A 281 -6.63 -5.13 -3.67
C PHE A 281 -7.44 -5.06 -2.37
N GLY A 282 -6.76 -5.25 -1.25
CA GLY A 282 -7.26 -5.01 0.10
C GLY A 282 -7.49 -6.29 0.90
N PRO A 283 -8.58 -7.04 0.70
CA PRO A 283 -8.86 -8.28 1.44
C PRO A 283 -7.88 -9.39 1.10
N THR A 284 -7.52 -10.18 2.11
CA THR A 284 -6.68 -11.37 1.95
C THR A 284 -7.47 -12.67 1.84
N ASP A 285 -8.78 -12.63 2.08
CA ASP A 285 -9.66 -13.80 1.99
C ASP A 285 -9.72 -14.36 0.56
N PHE A 286 -9.92 -15.66 0.45
CA PHE A 286 -10.01 -16.33 -0.84
C PHE A 286 -11.17 -15.77 -1.68
N VAL A 287 -10.88 -15.50 -2.95
CA VAL A 287 -11.86 -15.17 -3.99
C VAL A 287 -11.79 -16.26 -5.06
N ASP A 288 -12.92 -16.89 -5.35
CA ASP A 288 -12.97 -17.94 -6.35
C ASP A 288 -12.88 -17.34 -7.76
N PHE A 289 -11.83 -17.67 -8.46
CA PHE A 289 -11.51 -17.20 -9.81
C PHE A 289 -12.08 -18.07 -10.94
N ARG A 290 -12.69 -19.22 -10.62
CA ARG A 290 -13.11 -20.26 -11.58
C ARG A 290 -14.45 -19.90 -12.25
N VAL A 291 -14.45 -18.75 -12.93
CA VAL A 291 -15.60 -18.26 -13.68
C VAL A 291 -16.04 -19.27 -14.76
N GLY A 292 -17.33 -19.53 -14.82
CA GLY A 292 -17.92 -20.55 -15.71
C GLY A 292 -17.87 -21.96 -15.16
N THR A 293 -17.41 -22.14 -13.91
CA THR A 293 -17.37 -23.45 -13.21
C THR A 293 -18.06 -23.32 -11.83
N THR A 294 -17.40 -22.71 -10.86
CA THR A 294 -17.93 -22.48 -9.50
C THR A 294 -18.46 -21.05 -9.32
N VAL A 295 -17.95 -20.11 -10.10
CA VAL A 295 -18.46 -18.74 -10.20
C VAL A 295 -19.22 -18.61 -11.51
N GLU A 296 -20.48 -18.20 -11.44
CA GLU A 296 -21.40 -18.22 -12.59
C GLU A 296 -20.92 -17.33 -13.75
N SER A 297 -20.45 -16.12 -13.44
CA SER A 297 -20.07 -15.12 -14.44
C SER A 297 -18.99 -14.16 -13.92
N MET A 298 -18.42 -13.35 -14.81
CA MET A 298 -17.58 -12.21 -14.42
C MET A 298 -18.33 -11.19 -13.57
N GLN A 299 -19.63 -10.97 -13.83
CA GLN A 299 -20.52 -10.15 -13.00
C GLN A 299 -20.51 -10.65 -11.54
N ALA A 300 -20.71 -11.95 -11.31
CA ALA A 300 -20.74 -12.54 -9.97
C ALA A 300 -19.38 -12.40 -9.25
N LEU A 301 -18.25 -12.44 -9.99
CA LEU A 301 -16.94 -12.19 -9.45
C LEU A 301 -16.80 -10.74 -8.92
N PHE A 302 -17.29 -9.75 -9.68
CA PHE A 302 -17.26 -8.34 -9.27
C PHE A 302 -18.18 -8.08 -8.08
N GLU A 303 -19.37 -8.68 -8.05
CA GLU A 303 -20.28 -8.62 -6.90
C GLU A 303 -19.67 -9.23 -5.63
N GLN A 304 -18.90 -10.32 -5.77
CA GLN A 304 -18.17 -10.88 -4.63
C GLN A 304 -17.11 -9.90 -4.13
N ALA A 305 -16.33 -9.30 -5.02
CA ALA A 305 -15.31 -8.33 -4.65
C ALA A 305 -15.92 -7.08 -3.97
N GLU A 306 -17.06 -6.59 -4.46
CA GLU A 306 -17.78 -5.47 -3.85
C GLU A 306 -18.24 -5.78 -2.43
N LYS A 307 -18.82 -6.96 -2.19
CA LYS A 307 -19.24 -7.42 -0.85
C LYS A 307 -18.07 -7.51 0.13
N MET A 308 -16.86 -7.74 -0.37
CA MET A 308 -15.62 -7.77 0.41
C MET A 308 -14.98 -6.38 0.54
N HIS A 309 -15.61 -5.33 0.01
CA HIS A 309 -15.02 -3.98 -0.09
C HIS A 309 -13.64 -3.96 -0.75
N ALA A 310 -13.35 -4.93 -1.62
CA ALA A 310 -12.15 -4.96 -2.43
C ALA A 310 -12.19 -3.92 -3.55
N ILE A 311 -11.03 -3.55 -4.08
CA ILE A 311 -10.94 -2.94 -5.39
C ILE A 311 -10.60 -4.06 -6.37
N LEU A 312 -11.42 -4.26 -7.38
CA LEU A 312 -11.14 -5.16 -8.49
C LEU A 312 -10.89 -4.33 -9.76
N SER A 313 -9.62 -4.22 -10.16
CA SER A 313 -9.18 -3.41 -11.30
C SER A 313 -9.02 -4.29 -12.53
N ILE A 314 -9.72 -3.99 -13.62
CA ILE A 314 -9.56 -4.73 -14.90
C ILE A 314 -8.16 -4.48 -15.44
N ASN A 315 -7.38 -5.53 -15.69
CA ASN A 315 -6.02 -5.46 -16.21
C ASN A 315 -5.98 -5.50 -17.72
N HIS A 316 -5.01 -4.80 -18.32
CA HIS A 316 -4.64 -4.82 -19.77
C HIS A 316 -5.78 -5.28 -20.71
N PRO A 317 -6.96 -4.61 -20.69
CA PRO A 317 -8.20 -5.12 -21.28
C PRO A 317 -8.14 -5.35 -22.79
N ASN A 318 -7.25 -4.66 -23.50
CA ASN A 318 -7.03 -4.79 -24.94
C ASN A 318 -5.92 -5.80 -25.30
N ALA A 319 -5.34 -6.51 -24.30
CA ALA A 319 -4.31 -7.51 -24.55
C ALA A 319 -4.83 -8.62 -25.48
N PRO A 320 -3.96 -9.28 -26.27
CA PRO A 320 -4.36 -10.42 -27.07
C PRO A 320 -4.86 -11.55 -26.16
N THR A 321 -5.71 -12.41 -26.70
CA THR A 321 -6.21 -13.59 -26.01
C THR A 321 -6.03 -14.85 -26.89
N GLY A 322 -6.54 -15.99 -26.45
CA GLY A 322 -6.37 -17.27 -27.10
C GLY A 322 -4.97 -17.84 -26.91
N GLU A 323 -4.35 -18.40 -27.95
CA GLU A 323 -3.05 -19.06 -27.86
C GLU A 323 -1.86 -18.10 -27.62
N ILE A 324 -2.05 -16.78 -27.87
CA ILE A 324 -1.00 -15.76 -27.64
C ILE A 324 -0.86 -15.46 -26.16
N CYS A 325 -1.99 -15.25 -25.47
CA CYS A 325 -2.06 -15.04 -24.04
C CYS A 325 -3.43 -15.52 -23.54
N MET A 326 -3.46 -16.67 -22.89
CA MET A 326 -4.68 -17.37 -22.53
C MET A 326 -5.47 -16.60 -21.46
N GLY A 327 -6.56 -15.93 -21.89
CA GLY A 327 -7.44 -15.17 -21.00
C GLY A 327 -6.98 -13.75 -20.69
N CYS A 328 -5.88 -13.24 -21.24
CA CYS A 328 -5.38 -11.90 -20.91
C CYS A 328 -6.35 -10.79 -21.33
N GLY A 329 -6.84 -10.81 -22.57
CA GLY A 329 -7.78 -9.83 -23.09
C GLY A 329 -9.15 -9.91 -22.41
N TRP A 330 -9.80 -8.76 -22.22
CA TRP A 330 -11.10 -8.66 -21.56
C TRP A 330 -12.24 -9.13 -22.47
N THR A 331 -12.70 -10.36 -22.28
CA THR A 331 -13.68 -11.03 -23.13
C THR A 331 -14.80 -11.72 -22.33
N PRO A 332 -15.44 -11.03 -21.37
CA PRO A 332 -16.55 -11.63 -20.62
C PRO A 332 -17.68 -12.03 -21.57
N LYS A 333 -18.35 -13.16 -21.31
CA LYS A 333 -19.48 -13.63 -22.13
C LYS A 333 -20.67 -12.68 -22.03
N GLU A 334 -20.84 -12.03 -20.89
CA GLU A 334 -21.94 -11.13 -20.59
C GLU A 334 -21.38 -9.78 -20.15
N ALA A 335 -22.12 -8.71 -20.40
CA ALA A 335 -21.74 -7.39 -19.93
C ALA A 335 -21.76 -7.34 -18.39
N ILE A 336 -20.76 -6.71 -17.81
CA ILE A 336 -20.70 -6.44 -16.38
C ILE A 336 -21.34 -5.07 -16.14
N ASP A 337 -22.10 -4.93 -15.06
CA ASP A 337 -22.58 -3.62 -14.62
C ASP A 337 -21.38 -2.70 -14.35
N PRO A 338 -21.23 -1.60 -15.11
CA PRO A 338 -20.08 -0.72 -14.95
C PRO A 338 -19.99 -0.04 -13.58
N HIS A 339 -21.07 0.02 -12.80
CA HIS A 339 -21.05 0.53 -11.42
C HIS A 339 -20.27 -0.37 -10.47
N LEU A 340 -20.08 -1.64 -10.82
CA LEU A 340 -19.24 -2.58 -10.08
C LEU A 340 -17.76 -2.49 -10.43
N ILE A 341 -17.38 -1.71 -11.46
CA ILE A 341 -16.00 -1.58 -11.91
C ILE A 341 -15.37 -0.34 -11.27
N PRO A 342 -14.62 -0.47 -10.17
CA PRO A 342 -14.02 0.68 -9.49
C PRO A 342 -12.81 1.23 -10.22
N SER A 343 -12.09 0.39 -10.97
CA SER A 343 -10.82 0.75 -11.60
C SER A 343 -10.52 -0.05 -12.86
N ILE A 344 -9.75 0.54 -13.75
CA ILE A 344 -9.22 -0.07 -14.99
C ILE A 344 -7.73 0.28 -15.08
N GLU A 345 -6.91 -0.70 -15.43
CA GLU A 345 -5.52 -0.50 -15.79
C GLU A 345 -5.45 0.13 -17.19
N ALA A 346 -5.36 1.46 -17.21
CA ALA A 346 -5.28 2.23 -18.44
C ALA A 346 -3.88 2.13 -19.09
N VAL A 347 -2.84 1.93 -18.30
CA VAL A 347 -1.45 1.83 -18.76
C VAL A 347 -0.80 0.59 -18.17
N ASN A 348 -0.51 -0.40 -19.01
CA ASN A 348 0.21 -1.62 -18.64
C ASN A 348 1.62 -1.61 -19.23
N GLY A 349 2.64 -1.88 -18.40
CA GLY A 349 4.04 -1.95 -18.83
C GLY A 349 4.57 -0.68 -19.53
N GLY A 350 3.96 0.49 -19.25
CA GLY A 350 4.31 1.76 -19.91
C GLY A 350 3.75 1.91 -21.33
N ALA A 351 2.79 1.08 -21.75
CA ALA A 351 2.16 1.18 -23.06
C ALA A 351 1.08 2.28 -23.07
N GLU A 352 1.34 3.37 -23.78
CA GLU A 352 0.35 4.44 -24.00
C GLU A 352 -0.65 4.10 -25.12
N GLU A 353 -0.23 3.27 -26.09
CA GLU A 353 -0.99 2.85 -27.27
C GLU A 353 -0.81 1.36 -27.55
N GLY A 354 -1.65 0.84 -28.44
CA GLY A 354 -1.60 -0.54 -28.90
C GLY A 354 -2.29 -1.52 -27.95
N GLN A 355 -2.00 -2.80 -28.13
CA GLN A 355 -2.73 -3.91 -27.51
C GLN A 355 -2.57 -4.02 -25.97
N TYR A 356 -1.59 -3.37 -25.37
CA TYR A 356 -1.40 -3.34 -23.92
C TYR A 356 -1.82 -2.01 -23.28
N SER A 357 -2.35 -1.07 -24.09
CA SER A 357 -2.97 0.15 -23.59
C SER A 357 -4.44 -0.07 -23.28
N GLY A 358 -4.87 0.23 -22.08
CA GLY A 358 -6.28 0.23 -21.66
C GLY A 358 -6.97 1.58 -21.82
N VAL A 359 -6.27 2.63 -22.31
CA VAL A 359 -6.81 4.00 -22.37
C VAL A 359 -8.12 4.07 -23.15
N SER A 360 -8.16 3.54 -24.38
CA SER A 360 -9.37 3.56 -25.21
C SER A 360 -10.52 2.74 -24.61
N PHE A 361 -10.20 1.64 -23.92
CA PHE A 361 -11.19 0.83 -23.22
C PHE A 361 -11.80 1.61 -22.03
N TRP A 362 -10.97 2.29 -21.25
CA TRP A 362 -11.40 3.14 -20.14
C TRP A 362 -12.24 4.35 -20.62
N GLU A 363 -11.78 5.08 -21.65
CA GLU A 363 -12.51 6.22 -22.24
C GLU A 363 -13.91 5.84 -22.76
N LYS A 364 -14.08 4.62 -23.26
CA LYS A 364 -15.39 4.10 -23.65
C LYS A 364 -16.41 4.16 -22.49
N TYR A 365 -16.00 3.79 -21.27
CA TYR A 365 -16.86 3.87 -20.09
C TYR A 365 -17.07 5.32 -19.64
N LEU A 366 -16.04 6.16 -19.69
CA LEU A 366 -16.20 7.59 -19.40
C LEU A 366 -17.22 8.24 -20.33
N ASN A 367 -17.17 7.93 -21.62
CA ASN A 367 -18.11 8.45 -22.63
C ASN A 367 -19.53 7.91 -22.45
N GLN A 368 -19.72 6.79 -21.78
CA GLN A 368 -21.02 6.28 -21.36
C GLN A 368 -21.51 6.94 -20.07
N GLY A 369 -20.70 7.77 -19.43
CA GLY A 369 -21.04 8.53 -18.23
C GLY A 369 -20.70 7.85 -16.91
N TYR A 370 -19.91 6.78 -16.91
CA TYR A 370 -19.43 6.11 -15.70
C TYR A 370 -18.19 6.79 -15.14
N ARG A 371 -18.02 6.71 -13.81
CA ARG A 371 -16.88 7.24 -13.08
C ARG A 371 -16.00 6.08 -12.66
N ILE A 372 -15.02 5.75 -13.49
CA ILE A 372 -14.07 4.65 -13.26
C ILE A 372 -12.66 5.21 -13.19
N THR A 373 -11.90 4.80 -12.18
CA THR A 373 -10.53 5.28 -11.98
C THR A 373 -9.54 4.58 -12.90
N ALA A 374 -8.74 5.35 -13.64
CA ALA A 374 -7.58 4.82 -14.34
C ALA A 374 -6.42 4.63 -13.37
N VAL A 375 -5.79 3.47 -13.43
CA VAL A 375 -4.51 3.16 -12.75
C VAL A 375 -3.50 2.63 -13.77
N GLY A 376 -2.24 2.54 -13.37
CA GLY A 376 -1.20 1.89 -14.14
C GLY A 376 -0.53 0.78 -13.34
N GLY A 377 0.04 -0.20 -14.03
CA GLY A 377 0.82 -1.28 -13.45
C GLY A 377 1.94 -1.72 -14.38
N SER A 378 3.08 -2.12 -13.81
CA SER A 378 4.22 -2.53 -14.63
C SER A 378 4.03 -3.90 -15.27
N ASP A 379 3.20 -4.74 -14.68
CA ASP A 379 3.07 -6.14 -15.06
C ASP A 379 4.44 -6.83 -15.10
N ASN A 380 5.22 -6.54 -14.02
CA ASN A 380 6.61 -6.97 -13.94
C ASN A 380 6.73 -8.45 -13.63
N HIS A 381 7.44 -9.18 -14.47
CA HIS A 381 7.79 -10.59 -14.26
C HIS A 381 9.29 -10.80 -14.00
N ASN A 382 10.06 -9.71 -13.88
CA ASN A 382 11.50 -9.77 -13.60
C ASN A 382 11.94 -8.57 -12.75
N ALA A 383 12.01 -8.75 -11.45
CA ALA A 383 12.41 -7.70 -10.51
C ALA A 383 13.79 -7.08 -10.81
N LEU A 384 14.67 -7.82 -11.50
CA LEU A 384 16.01 -7.36 -11.88
C LEU A 384 16.02 -6.61 -13.24
N ALA A 385 14.87 -6.38 -13.88
CA ALA A 385 14.80 -5.57 -15.10
C ALA A 385 15.33 -4.15 -14.81
N PRO A 386 16.20 -3.59 -15.69
CA PRO A 386 16.75 -2.26 -15.49
C PRO A 386 15.66 -1.19 -15.39
N ALA A 387 15.87 -0.20 -14.53
CA ALA A 387 14.95 0.93 -14.41
C ALA A 387 14.77 1.63 -15.76
N GLY A 388 13.54 2.06 -16.08
CA GLY A 388 13.20 2.73 -17.32
C GLY A 388 13.04 1.81 -18.55
N THR A 389 13.20 0.50 -18.38
CA THR A 389 12.79 -0.46 -19.43
C THR A 389 11.30 -0.75 -19.32
N LYS A 390 10.70 -1.21 -20.40
CA LYS A 390 9.30 -1.63 -20.44
C LYS A 390 9.05 -2.69 -19.36
N SER A 391 7.92 -2.58 -18.67
CA SER A 391 7.52 -3.47 -17.57
C SER A 391 8.56 -3.57 -16.44
N ALA A 392 9.47 -2.62 -16.29
CA ALA A 392 10.28 -2.52 -15.09
C ALA A 392 9.40 -2.05 -13.91
N ILE A 393 9.64 -2.53 -12.69
CA ILE A 393 8.88 -2.11 -11.50
C ILE A 393 8.79 -0.58 -11.44
N GLY A 394 7.57 -0.04 -11.29
CA GLY A 394 7.29 1.39 -11.34
C GLY A 394 7.23 1.99 -12.75
N SER A 395 7.23 1.20 -13.81
CA SER A 395 7.07 1.66 -15.20
C SER A 395 5.83 1.01 -15.83
N PRO A 396 4.65 1.68 -15.76
CA PRO A 396 4.39 3.03 -15.22
C PRO A 396 4.36 3.09 -13.70
N THR A 397 4.36 4.31 -13.16
CA THR A 397 4.09 4.58 -11.75
C THR A 397 2.67 5.13 -11.59
N THR A 398 1.85 4.50 -10.74
CA THR A 398 0.57 5.07 -10.30
C THR A 398 0.82 6.01 -9.12
N VAL A 399 0.33 7.25 -9.21
CA VAL A 399 0.53 8.28 -8.18
C VAL A 399 -0.82 8.66 -7.60
N ILE A 400 -0.96 8.50 -6.28
CA ILE A 400 -2.25 8.58 -5.58
C ILE A 400 -2.18 9.64 -4.49
N TYR A 401 -3.14 10.56 -4.46
CA TYR A 401 -3.32 11.47 -3.33
C TYR A 401 -4.08 10.75 -2.21
N ALA A 402 -3.43 10.63 -1.07
CA ALA A 402 -3.98 9.98 0.11
C ALA A 402 -3.65 10.75 1.39
N ASN A 403 -4.45 10.54 2.44
CA ASN A 403 -4.31 11.28 3.71
C ASN A 403 -3.06 10.87 4.51
N ASP A 404 -2.59 9.66 4.29
CA ASP A 404 -1.42 9.04 4.91
C ASP A 404 -0.95 7.85 4.06
N LEU A 405 0.22 7.27 4.38
CA LEU A 405 0.73 6.06 3.71
C LEU A 405 0.25 4.82 4.46
N SER A 406 -1.04 4.52 4.34
CA SER A 406 -1.68 3.28 4.80
C SER A 406 -2.44 2.59 3.68
N VAL A 407 -2.68 1.29 3.80
CA VAL A 407 -3.47 0.53 2.83
C VAL A 407 -4.85 1.16 2.65
N ALA A 408 -5.53 1.49 3.74
CA ALA A 408 -6.87 2.08 3.70
C ALA A 408 -6.89 3.44 2.96
N SER A 409 -5.92 4.32 3.24
CA SER A 409 -5.84 5.65 2.61
C SER A 409 -5.51 5.55 1.13
N ILE A 410 -4.57 4.69 0.73
CA ILE A 410 -4.21 4.47 -0.68
C ILE A 410 -5.41 3.91 -1.46
N LEU A 411 -6.07 2.87 -0.94
CA LEU A 411 -7.25 2.29 -1.60
C LEU A 411 -8.42 3.29 -1.68
N ASN A 412 -8.59 4.15 -0.66
CA ASN A 412 -9.57 5.22 -0.72
C ASN A 412 -9.24 6.26 -1.80
N GLY A 413 -7.96 6.59 -2.00
CA GLY A 413 -7.50 7.45 -3.09
C GLY A 413 -7.86 6.88 -4.47
N ILE A 414 -7.69 5.57 -4.67
CA ILE A 414 -8.13 4.88 -5.90
C ILE A 414 -9.66 4.99 -6.06
N ARG A 415 -10.45 4.68 -5.02
CA ARG A 415 -11.92 4.77 -5.10
C ARG A 415 -12.42 6.16 -5.45
N LYS A 416 -11.70 7.20 -5.03
CA LYS A 416 -12.04 8.60 -5.32
C LYS A 416 -11.55 9.07 -6.69
N GLY A 417 -10.69 8.32 -7.36
CA GLY A 417 -10.06 8.76 -8.61
C GLY A 417 -9.00 9.84 -8.41
N HIS A 418 -8.50 10.03 -7.19
CA HIS A 418 -7.42 10.97 -6.88
C HIS A 418 -6.08 10.40 -7.34
N VAL A 419 -5.95 10.17 -8.62
CA VAL A 419 -4.86 9.40 -9.25
C VAL A 419 -4.40 10.06 -10.53
N PHE A 420 -3.10 10.05 -10.77
CA PHE A 420 -2.52 10.18 -12.10
C PHE A 420 -1.47 9.09 -12.35
N ILE A 421 -1.13 8.84 -13.60
CA ILE A 421 -0.17 7.82 -14.02
C ILE A 421 1.04 8.51 -14.64
N ASP A 422 2.24 8.21 -14.14
CA ASP A 422 3.52 8.64 -14.74
C ASP A 422 4.08 7.48 -15.56
N LEU A 423 4.02 7.63 -16.89
CA LEU A 423 4.41 6.58 -17.83
C LEU A 423 5.92 6.33 -17.85
N SER A 424 6.71 7.32 -17.42
CA SER A 424 8.17 7.27 -17.51
C SER A 424 8.89 6.81 -16.26
N ALA A 425 8.15 6.44 -15.22
CA ALA A 425 8.72 6.02 -13.92
C ALA A 425 9.65 7.09 -13.30
N SER A 426 9.39 8.37 -13.52
CA SER A 426 10.19 9.43 -12.90
C SER A 426 9.89 9.54 -11.41
N ARG A 427 10.88 9.97 -10.62
CA ARG A 427 10.71 10.09 -9.16
C ARG A 427 10.05 11.41 -8.73
N GLY A 428 9.98 12.41 -9.58
CA GLY A 428 9.67 13.77 -9.16
C GLY A 428 8.55 14.45 -9.95
N ARG A 429 7.95 13.81 -10.96
CA ARG A 429 6.85 14.42 -11.71
C ARG A 429 5.58 14.50 -10.90
N LEU A 430 4.91 15.64 -11.00
CA LEU A 430 3.60 15.90 -10.41
C LEU A 430 2.63 16.42 -11.46
N LEU A 431 1.39 15.99 -11.36
CA LEU A 431 0.22 16.55 -12.03
C LEU A 431 -0.88 16.68 -10.97
N ASP A 432 -1.01 17.86 -10.37
CA ASP A 432 -2.07 18.15 -9.39
C ASP A 432 -3.02 19.19 -9.98
N VAL A 433 -4.24 18.76 -10.32
CA VAL A 433 -5.21 19.60 -11.02
C VAL A 433 -6.48 19.71 -10.21
N SER A 434 -6.92 20.96 -10.02
CA SER A 434 -8.20 21.30 -9.43
C SER A 434 -8.98 22.27 -10.30
N ALA A 435 -10.31 22.24 -10.15
CA ALA A 435 -11.23 23.17 -10.80
C ALA A 435 -12.17 23.77 -9.77
N GLU A 436 -12.59 25.02 -9.96
CA GLU A 436 -13.52 25.72 -9.09
C GLU A 436 -14.56 26.53 -9.88
N ASP A 437 -15.77 26.62 -9.33
CA ASP A 437 -16.83 27.46 -9.81
C ASP A 437 -17.53 28.13 -8.62
N GLY A 438 -17.27 29.42 -8.38
CA GLY A 438 -17.63 30.12 -7.15
C GLY A 438 -16.91 29.48 -5.94
N ASP A 439 -17.69 29.07 -4.95
CA ASP A 439 -17.18 28.43 -3.73
C ASP A 439 -17.04 26.90 -3.84
N ARG A 440 -17.43 26.32 -4.98
CA ARG A 440 -17.31 24.87 -5.23
C ARG A 440 -15.95 24.55 -5.78
N LYS A 441 -15.32 23.51 -5.24
CA LYS A 441 -14.01 23.06 -5.67
C LYS A 441 -13.99 21.54 -5.83
N ALA A 442 -13.27 21.07 -6.85
CA ALA A 442 -13.03 19.65 -7.12
C ALA A 442 -11.59 19.45 -7.59
N MET A 443 -11.01 18.31 -7.26
CA MET A 443 -9.75 17.85 -7.84
C MET A 443 -10.00 16.67 -8.80
N MET A 444 -8.95 16.17 -9.44
CA MET A 444 -9.06 14.95 -10.25
C MET A 444 -9.78 13.85 -9.48
N GLY A 445 -10.77 13.20 -10.12
CA GLY A 445 -11.64 12.18 -9.53
C GLY A 445 -12.96 12.73 -8.95
N ASP A 446 -13.00 13.99 -8.53
CA ASP A 446 -14.18 14.61 -7.92
C ASP A 446 -15.20 15.11 -8.96
N THR A 447 -16.39 15.43 -8.48
CA THR A 447 -17.45 16.09 -9.26
C THR A 447 -17.51 17.58 -8.95
N LEU A 448 -17.54 18.43 -9.97
CA LEU A 448 -17.79 19.86 -9.90
C LEU A 448 -19.15 20.18 -10.51
N GLN A 449 -20.04 20.79 -9.74
CA GLN A 449 -21.29 21.35 -10.25
C GLN A 449 -21.02 22.74 -10.85
N ALA A 450 -21.18 22.91 -12.16
CA ALA A 450 -20.93 24.15 -12.90
C ALA A 450 -22.14 24.48 -13.79
N PRO A 451 -23.06 25.37 -13.35
CA PRO A 451 -24.24 25.72 -14.13
C PRO A 451 -23.88 26.44 -15.42
N GLY A 452 -24.74 26.31 -16.44
CA GLY A 452 -24.55 26.96 -17.73
C GLY A 452 -24.38 28.48 -17.61
N GLY A 453 -23.38 29.02 -18.30
CA GLY A 453 -23.02 30.43 -18.28
C GLY A 453 -22.04 30.82 -17.17
N SER A 454 -21.68 29.92 -16.25
CA SER A 454 -20.57 30.15 -15.30
C SER A 454 -19.19 29.95 -15.96
N THR A 455 -18.15 30.32 -15.24
CA THR A 455 -16.76 30.13 -15.69
C THR A 455 -16.01 29.27 -14.71
N ILE A 456 -15.64 28.08 -15.13
CA ILE A 456 -14.81 27.15 -14.36
C ILE A 456 -13.36 27.68 -14.40
N LYS A 457 -12.77 27.90 -13.23
CA LYS A 457 -11.35 28.20 -13.09
C LYS A 457 -10.59 26.91 -12.84
N ILE A 458 -9.53 26.64 -13.60
CA ILE A 458 -8.71 25.45 -13.51
C ILE A 458 -7.32 25.86 -13.02
N SER A 459 -6.84 25.19 -12.00
CA SER A 459 -5.47 25.33 -11.48
C SER A 459 -4.73 24.01 -11.66
N ALA A 460 -3.66 24.02 -12.46
CA ALA A 460 -2.81 22.85 -12.68
C ALA A 460 -1.41 23.12 -12.14
N HIS A 461 -1.03 22.44 -11.07
CA HIS A 461 0.33 22.44 -10.54
C HIS A 461 1.10 21.26 -11.12
N VAL A 462 2.16 21.55 -11.84
CA VAL A 462 3.01 20.57 -12.52
C VAL A 462 4.46 20.73 -12.08
N ILE A 463 5.12 19.61 -11.76
CA ILE A 463 6.54 19.59 -11.35
C ILE A 463 7.31 18.64 -12.27
N ALA A 464 8.57 18.99 -12.58
CA ALA A 464 9.53 18.21 -13.37
C ALA A 464 8.99 17.83 -14.78
N CYS A 465 8.16 18.70 -15.37
CA CYS A 465 7.56 18.53 -16.71
C CYS A 465 7.99 19.62 -17.70
N SER A 466 9.01 20.40 -17.41
CA SER A 466 9.50 21.48 -18.31
C SER A 466 9.84 20.95 -19.71
N GLY A 467 9.49 21.73 -20.74
CA GLY A 467 9.65 21.35 -22.14
C GLY A 467 8.51 20.52 -22.72
N ASN A 468 7.52 20.15 -21.90
CA ASN A 468 6.32 19.43 -22.32
C ASN A 468 5.11 20.39 -22.37
N LYS A 469 3.94 19.85 -22.72
CA LYS A 469 2.69 20.58 -22.86
C LYS A 469 1.64 19.98 -21.91
N LEU A 470 0.97 20.82 -21.14
CA LEU A 470 -0.29 20.48 -20.46
C LEU A 470 -1.40 20.51 -21.51
N ARG A 471 -2.21 19.47 -21.56
CA ARG A 471 -3.34 19.32 -22.48
C ARG A 471 -4.58 18.89 -21.69
N PHE A 472 -5.74 19.39 -22.11
CA PHE A 472 -7.02 18.92 -21.54
C PHE A 472 -7.88 18.27 -22.61
N LEU A 473 -8.54 17.18 -22.24
CA LEU A 473 -9.57 16.55 -23.05
C LEU A 473 -10.93 16.73 -22.38
N LEU A 474 -11.91 17.19 -23.14
CA LEU A 474 -13.30 17.24 -22.76
C LEU A 474 -14.06 16.15 -23.56
N ASP A 475 -14.57 15.14 -22.89
CA ASP A 475 -15.24 13.98 -23.51
C ASP A 475 -14.39 13.32 -24.63
N GLY A 476 -13.07 13.21 -24.40
CA GLY A 476 -12.12 12.63 -25.35
C GLY A 476 -11.62 13.57 -26.44
N GLN A 477 -12.11 14.80 -26.50
CA GLN A 477 -11.69 15.79 -27.50
C GLN A 477 -10.75 16.82 -26.88
N ALA A 478 -9.60 17.06 -27.54
CA ALA A 478 -8.65 18.06 -27.07
C ALA A 478 -9.27 19.46 -27.08
N VAL A 479 -9.10 20.21 -26.00
CA VAL A 479 -9.56 21.60 -25.85
C VAL A 479 -8.38 22.53 -26.08
N ALA A 480 -8.13 22.94 -27.32
CA ALA A 480 -6.95 23.71 -27.68
C ALA A 480 -6.78 25.04 -26.90
N SER A 481 -7.88 25.65 -26.44
CA SER A 481 -7.84 26.86 -25.58
C SER A 481 -7.30 26.61 -24.17
N LEU A 482 -7.20 25.34 -23.73
CA LEU A 482 -6.63 24.94 -22.47
C LEU A 482 -5.21 24.38 -22.60
N ASP A 483 -4.69 24.22 -23.83
CA ASP A 483 -3.32 23.77 -24.04
C ASP A 483 -2.32 24.83 -23.57
N SER A 484 -1.31 24.41 -22.80
CA SER A 484 -0.30 25.32 -22.25
C SER A 484 1.08 24.70 -22.21
N GLY A 485 2.09 25.43 -22.67
CA GLY A 485 3.49 25.04 -22.56
C GLY A 485 3.95 25.06 -21.09
N ILE A 486 4.69 24.03 -20.68
CA ILE A 486 5.32 23.96 -19.36
C ILE A 486 6.77 24.40 -19.51
N THR A 487 7.09 25.58 -18.99
CA THR A 487 8.40 26.22 -19.18
C THR A 487 9.29 26.18 -17.94
N GLN A 488 8.71 25.94 -16.77
CA GLN A 488 9.42 25.91 -15.49
C GLN A 488 9.42 24.48 -14.90
N ALA A 489 10.40 24.21 -14.06
CA ALA A 489 10.51 22.91 -13.39
C ALA A 489 9.41 22.70 -12.33
N ASP A 490 8.91 23.77 -11.75
CA ASP A 490 7.76 23.84 -10.84
C ASP A 490 6.89 25.00 -11.32
N GLN A 491 5.67 24.71 -11.77
CA GLN A 491 4.79 25.68 -12.42
C GLN A 491 3.33 25.43 -12.07
N THR A 492 2.63 26.50 -11.66
CA THR A 492 1.18 26.51 -11.58
C THR A 492 0.59 27.27 -12.77
N ILE A 493 -0.26 26.61 -13.53
CA ILE A 493 -0.93 27.14 -14.72
C ILE A 493 -2.40 27.40 -14.37
N GLN A 494 -2.87 28.63 -14.63
CA GLN A 494 -4.26 29.02 -14.42
C GLN A 494 -4.97 29.14 -15.76
N LEU A 495 -6.10 28.44 -15.88
CA LEU A 495 -6.90 28.40 -17.11
C LEU A 495 -8.38 28.62 -16.77
N THR A 496 -9.20 28.88 -17.79
CA THR A 496 -10.65 29.02 -17.63
C THR A 496 -11.39 28.27 -18.71
N LEU A 497 -12.51 27.65 -18.34
CA LEU A 497 -13.41 26.94 -19.23
C LEU A 497 -14.85 27.46 -19.05
N PRO A 498 -15.52 27.98 -20.10
CA PRO A 498 -16.95 28.30 -20.01
C PRO A 498 -17.78 27.04 -19.75
N ALA A 499 -18.68 27.09 -18.77
CA ALA A 499 -19.59 26.00 -18.47
C ALA A 499 -20.87 26.10 -19.32
N ASP A 500 -21.29 25.00 -19.91
CA ASP A 500 -22.55 24.89 -20.66
C ASP A 500 -23.68 24.27 -19.81
N GLY A 501 -23.37 23.84 -18.59
CA GLY A 501 -24.31 23.22 -17.65
C GLY A 501 -24.59 21.74 -17.93
N LYS A 502 -23.96 21.13 -18.90
CA LYS A 502 -24.12 19.71 -19.23
C LYS A 502 -23.13 18.84 -18.48
N LYS A 503 -23.37 17.54 -18.55
CA LYS A 503 -22.50 16.49 -18.01
C LYS A 503 -21.29 16.28 -18.94
N HIS A 504 -20.06 16.46 -18.40
CA HIS A 504 -18.82 16.26 -19.13
C HIS A 504 -17.76 15.64 -18.21
N TRP A 505 -16.76 14.97 -18.79
CA TRP A 505 -15.52 14.66 -18.10
C TRP A 505 -14.37 15.47 -18.67
N LEU A 506 -13.57 16.08 -17.78
CA LEU A 506 -12.42 16.94 -18.14
C LEU A 506 -11.13 16.29 -17.63
N ARG A 507 -10.32 15.75 -18.53
CA ARG A 507 -9.08 15.04 -18.20
C ARG A 507 -7.84 15.89 -18.51
N PRO A 508 -6.94 16.11 -17.51
CA PRO A 508 -5.63 16.69 -17.72
C PRO A 508 -4.62 15.62 -18.15
N ASP A 509 -3.81 15.90 -19.16
CA ASP A 509 -2.67 15.11 -19.58
C ASP A 509 -1.42 16.00 -19.69
N VAL A 510 -0.23 15.44 -19.48
CA VAL A 510 1.03 16.06 -19.92
C VAL A 510 1.56 15.25 -21.08
N VAL A 511 1.84 15.94 -22.19
CA VAL A 511 2.37 15.33 -23.41
C VAL A 511 3.69 15.97 -23.82
N SER A 512 4.54 15.20 -24.50
CA SER A 512 5.78 15.72 -25.09
C SER A 512 5.49 16.66 -26.26
N THR A 513 6.53 17.28 -26.79
CA THR A 513 6.46 18.07 -28.03
C THR A 513 6.07 17.26 -29.26
N GLU A 514 6.19 15.93 -29.19
CA GLU A 514 5.79 14.96 -30.22
C GLU A 514 4.40 14.37 -29.95
N ASP A 515 3.62 14.98 -29.03
CA ASP A 515 2.30 14.54 -28.55
C ASP A 515 2.27 13.16 -27.85
N LYS A 516 3.43 12.62 -27.45
CA LYS A 516 3.50 11.38 -26.65
C LYS A 516 3.06 11.65 -25.23
N LEU A 517 2.28 10.74 -24.68
CA LEU A 517 1.78 10.83 -23.31
C LEU A 517 2.90 10.64 -22.28
N ILE A 518 3.04 11.58 -21.37
CA ILE A 518 4.02 11.57 -20.28
C ILE A 518 3.33 11.31 -18.93
N LEU A 519 2.24 12.08 -18.65
CA LEU A 519 1.38 11.88 -17.49
C LEU A 519 -0.07 11.80 -17.97
N LEU A 520 -0.80 10.81 -17.46
CA LEU A 520 -2.23 10.65 -17.69
C LEU A 520 -2.97 10.94 -16.39
N GLY A 521 -3.82 11.97 -16.35
CA GLY A 521 -4.65 12.29 -15.22
C GLY A 521 -5.99 11.56 -15.21
N ASN A 522 -6.61 11.43 -14.04
CA ASN A 522 -8.03 11.09 -13.95
C ASN A 522 -8.88 12.34 -14.15
N PRO A 523 -10.10 12.22 -14.68
CA PRO A 523 -10.94 13.38 -15.00
C PRO A 523 -11.49 14.08 -13.75
N ILE A 524 -11.77 15.38 -13.89
CA ILE A 524 -12.76 16.09 -13.08
C ILE A 524 -14.11 15.91 -13.78
N TYR A 525 -15.14 15.49 -13.04
CA TYR A 525 -16.47 15.20 -13.57
C TYR A 525 -17.35 16.44 -13.42
N LEU A 526 -17.79 17.04 -14.51
CA LEU A 526 -18.64 18.24 -14.51
C LEU A 526 -20.11 17.82 -14.53
N ASN A 527 -20.89 18.33 -13.58
CA ASN A 527 -22.35 18.15 -13.49
C ASN A 527 -22.82 16.68 -13.43
N TYR A 528 -21.95 15.76 -12.97
CA TYR A 528 -22.39 14.42 -12.63
C TYR A 528 -23.27 14.48 -11.37
N THR A 529 -24.32 13.68 -11.33
CA THR A 529 -25.10 13.48 -10.10
C THR A 529 -24.28 12.59 -9.15
N GLU A 530 -24.26 12.94 -7.87
CA GLU A 530 -23.75 12.02 -6.87
C GLU A 530 -24.69 10.81 -6.83
N GLU A 531 -24.23 9.67 -7.31
CA GLU A 531 -24.90 8.42 -7.05
C GLU A 531 -24.71 8.10 -5.57
N LYS A 532 -25.80 7.98 -4.83
CA LYS A 532 -25.76 7.47 -3.46
C LYS A 532 -25.26 6.02 -3.55
N LYS A 533 -23.98 5.80 -3.21
CA LYS A 533 -23.45 4.47 -2.98
C LYS A 533 -23.98 3.90 -1.67
#